data_7fad4643fa19b93dc257a6d8c3c9df57
#
_entry.id   7fad4643fa19b93dc257a6d8c3c9df57
#
_cell.length_a   1.000
_cell.length_b   1.000
_cell.length_c   1.000
_cell.angle_alpha   90.00
_cell.angle_beta   90.00
_cell.angle_gamma   90.00
#
_symmetry.space_group_name_H-M   'P 1'
#
loop_
_entity.id
_entity.type
_entity.pdbx_description
1 polymer ?
#
loop_
_entity_poly.entity_id
_entity_poly.type
_entity_poly.pdbx_seq_one_letter_code
_entity_poly.pdbx_strand_id
1 'polypeptide(L)'
;MITAAGAQTVTDMRKRDIVDGVSVGRFSMERNGGYIAVNMLLDLSGLDVDNNRAVLLTPWLVNGRDSLDLQSVGVYGRRRYYFYVRNGVSMLSGRDEKSYRAAEKPGDIEYHAMVPYAGWMNGSALSLHRSDYGCCNTLLAEQDGMLGRHSEAFFPELVYVRPQGRAEKRDSLEGSAFIDFPVDRTAIYPDYRRNAAELGKIQSSIDSVRSDADITITSVWLKGYALPESPYAHNRELAIGRADALKRHIQRLCRFEGDIITTGYEPEDWEGLRRYVERSNLAHRTRIIALIDGDLEPDAKEWKLKSTYPEEYRFLLQHCYPALRRTDYRIAYTIRSYSDVEEIKRIMRERPQKLDLNEFYLVAQEYEPGTDEFTEVFETAVRMFPNDPVANLNAANAAMRRGDLAGAERYLAKAGDSPEAVYARGALAVRQKDYDSARRYLNEAQSLGSEQAGVTLEQLEKERY
;
A
#
# COMPACT_ATOMS: atom_id res chain seq x y z
N MET A 1 -20.98 -0.12 1.93
CA MET A 1 -21.19 1.31 1.55
C MET A 1 -20.13 1.64 0.52
N ILE A 2 -20.54 1.73 -0.74
CA ILE A 2 -19.64 2.06 -1.86
C ILE A 2 -19.34 3.56 -1.72
N THR A 3 -18.14 3.90 -1.26
CA THR A 3 -17.63 5.27 -1.35
C THR A 3 -17.30 5.54 -2.81
N ALA A 4 -18.17 6.30 -3.47
CA ALA A 4 -18.00 6.76 -4.83
C ALA A 4 -16.60 7.44 -4.97
N ALA A 5 -15.85 7.03 -5.99
CA ALA A 5 -14.70 7.74 -6.48
C ALA A 5 -15.08 9.22 -6.64
N GLY A 6 -14.31 10.12 -6.01
CA GLY A 6 -14.69 11.53 -5.86
C GLY A 6 -14.91 12.22 -7.20
N ALA A 7 -16.20 12.41 -7.55
CA ALA A 7 -16.59 13.33 -8.58
C ALA A 7 -16.15 14.74 -8.15
N GLN A 8 -15.44 15.47 -8.99
CA GLN A 8 -15.18 16.88 -8.73
C GLN A 8 -16.51 17.62 -8.85
N THR A 9 -17.02 18.07 -7.70
CA THR A 9 -18.13 19.02 -7.66
C THR A 9 -17.59 20.38 -8.04
N VAL A 10 -17.98 20.88 -9.21
CA VAL A 10 -17.80 22.32 -9.51
C VAL A 10 -18.87 23.05 -8.72
N THR A 11 -18.50 23.68 -7.61
CA THR A 11 -19.41 24.48 -6.80
C THR A 11 -18.97 25.92 -6.81
N ASP A 12 -19.80 26.80 -7.38
CA ASP A 12 -19.60 28.25 -7.27
C ASP A 12 -20.76 28.85 -6.46
N MET A 13 -20.43 29.42 -5.33
CA MET A 13 -21.40 30.04 -4.42
C MET A 13 -21.63 31.52 -4.73
N ARG A 14 -20.87 32.10 -5.69
CA ARG A 14 -20.98 33.50 -6.06
C ARG A 14 -22.09 33.69 -7.09
N LYS A 15 -22.89 34.70 -6.89
CA LYS A 15 -23.86 35.18 -7.89
C LYS A 15 -23.12 35.88 -9.03
N ARG A 16 -23.32 35.43 -10.26
CA ARG A 16 -22.71 35.95 -11.46
C ARG A 16 -23.77 36.24 -12.51
N ASP A 17 -23.65 37.37 -13.18
CA ASP A 17 -24.45 37.65 -14.36
C ASP A 17 -23.96 36.78 -15.51
N ILE A 18 -24.88 36.01 -16.09
CA ILE A 18 -24.56 35.00 -17.11
C ILE A 18 -25.05 35.44 -18.49
N VAL A 19 -26.32 35.85 -18.56
CA VAL A 19 -26.92 36.47 -19.76
C VAL A 19 -27.75 37.67 -19.30
N ASP A 20 -28.09 38.58 -20.20
CA ASP A 20 -28.80 39.82 -19.87
C ASP A 20 -30.00 39.60 -18.97
N GLY A 21 -30.04 40.24 -17.81
CA GLY A 21 -31.12 40.16 -16.83
C GLY A 21 -31.24 38.85 -16.07
N VAL A 22 -30.27 37.89 -16.25
CA VAL A 22 -30.25 36.63 -15.55
C VAL A 22 -28.89 36.39 -14.89
N SER A 23 -28.90 36.25 -13.58
CA SER A 23 -27.73 35.84 -12.79
C SER A 23 -27.90 34.41 -12.30
N VAL A 24 -26.79 33.71 -12.09
CA VAL A 24 -26.75 32.35 -11.53
C VAL A 24 -25.91 32.32 -10.26
N GLY A 25 -26.47 31.72 -9.22
CA GLY A 25 -25.79 31.44 -7.96
C GLY A 25 -25.92 29.98 -7.54
N ARG A 26 -25.14 29.55 -6.55
CA ARG A 26 -25.13 28.17 -6.03
C ARG A 26 -25.09 27.11 -7.14
N PHE A 27 -24.24 27.31 -8.12
CA PHE A 27 -24.07 26.36 -9.21
C PHE A 27 -23.29 25.12 -8.74
N SER A 28 -23.85 23.94 -9.04
CA SER A 28 -23.11 22.67 -8.92
C SER A 28 -23.44 21.74 -10.09
N MET A 29 -22.43 21.01 -10.54
CA MET A 29 -22.56 19.95 -11.54
C MET A 29 -21.75 18.74 -11.08
N GLU A 30 -22.43 17.60 -10.88
CA GLU A 30 -21.86 16.41 -10.25
C GLU A 30 -22.29 15.16 -11.00
N ARG A 31 -21.35 14.21 -11.14
CA ARG A 31 -21.69 12.85 -11.58
C ARG A 31 -22.03 11.99 -10.36
N ASN A 32 -23.21 11.41 -10.35
CA ASN A 32 -23.66 10.42 -9.39
C ASN A 32 -23.97 9.10 -10.10
N GLY A 33 -23.01 8.16 -10.03
CA GLY A 33 -23.14 6.88 -10.74
C GLY A 33 -23.34 7.05 -12.24
N GLY A 34 -24.47 6.57 -12.76
CA GLY A 34 -24.84 6.66 -14.17
C GLY A 34 -25.52 7.96 -14.61
N TYR A 35 -25.51 9.04 -13.79
CA TYR A 35 -26.21 10.29 -14.06
C TYR A 35 -25.33 11.50 -13.79
N ILE A 36 -25.56 12.60 -14.54
CA ILE A 36 -25.09 13.95 -14.17
C ILE A 36 -26.27 14.71 -13.56
N ALA A 37 -26.02 15.28 -12.37
CA ALA A 37 -26.92 16.19 -11.69
C ALA A 37 -26.42 17.62 -11.83
N VAL A 38 -27.28 18.53 -12.28
CA VAL A 38 -27.04 19.98 -12.39
C VAL A 38 -27.99 20.70 -11.46
N ASN A 39 -27.43 21.49 -10.53
CA ASN A 39 -28.20 22.31 -9.60
C ASN A 39 -27.73 23.75 -9.70
N MET A 40 -28.67 24.70 -9.76
CA MET A 40 -28.34 26.12 -9.76
C MET A 40 -29.50 26.96 -9.25
N LEU A 41 -29.21 28.15 -8.76
CA LEU A 41 -30.19 29.17 -8.45
C LEU A 41 -30.21 30.20 -9.56
N LEU A 42 -31.26 30.23 -10.33
CA LEU A 42 -31.50 31.23 -11.38
C LEU A 42 -32.18 32.45 -10.77
N ASP A 43 -31.50 33.59 -10.77
CA ASP A 43 -32.11 34.87 -10.40
C ASP A 43 -32.60 35.59 -11.65
N LEU A 44 -33.91 35.75 -11.72
CA LEU A 44 -34.65 36.38 -12.81
C LEU A 44 -35.13 37.79 -12.45
N SER A 45 -34.67 38.36 -11.34
CA SER A 45 -35.15 39.68 -10.86
C SER A 45 -34.88 40.80 -11.88
N GLY A 46 -33.74 40.70 -12.60
CA GLY A 46 -33.35 41.63 -13.65
C GLY A 46 -34.00 41.40 -15.02
N LEU A 47 -34.81 40.31 -15.18
CA LEU A 47 -35.38 39.95 -16.46
C LEU A 47 -36.72 40.64 -16.66
N ASP A 48 -36.84 41.57 -17.64
CA ASP A 48 -38.07 42.18 -18.08
C ASP A 48 -38.54 41.61 -19.43
N VAL A 49 -39.83 41.33 -19.56
CA VAL A 49 -40.39 40.68 -20.75
C VAL A 49 -41.68 41.39 -21.16
N ASP A 50 -41.66 42.05 -22.30
CA ASP A 50 -42.80 42.73 -22.89
C ASP A 50 -44.03 41.81 -23.11
N ASN A 51 -45.23 42.41 -23.13
CA ASN A 51 -46.50 41.66 -23.21
C ASN A 51 -46.60 40.62 -24.35
N ASN A 52 -46.00 40.90 -25.51
CA ASN A 52 -46.02 40.01 -26.70
C ASN A 52 -44.76 39.21 -26.90
N ARG A 53 -43.78 39.31 -25.99
CA ARG A 53 -42.51 38.64 -26.05
C ARG A 53 -42.45 37.41 -25.12
N ALA A 54 -41.48 36.55 -25.35
CA ALA A 54 -41.09 35.47 -24.46
C ALA A 54 -39.57 35.36 -24.44
N VAL A 55 -39.02 34.96 -23.30
CA VAL A 55 -37.64 34.59 -23.12
C VAL A 55 -37.55 33.13 -22.70
N LEU A 56 -36.77 32.35 -23.41
CA LEU A 56 -36.50 30.97 -23.11
C LEU A 56 -35.05 30.84 -22.61
N LEU A 57 -34.87 30.22 -21.45
CA LEU A 57 -33.60 29.94 -20.85
C LEU A 57 -33.38 28.44 -20.87
N THR A 58 -32.44 27.97 -21.68
CA THR A 58 -32.14 26.55 -21.84
C THR A 58 -30.71 26.28 -21.40
N PRO A 59 -30.50 25.65 -20.25
CA PRO A 59 -29.20 25.14 -19.92
C PRO A 59 -28.83 23.97 -20.87
N TRP A 60 -27.60 23.94 -21.36
CA TRP A 60 -27.18 22.89 -22.27
C TRP A 60 -25.72 22.48 -22.04
N LEU A 61 -25.49 21.17 -22.15
CA LEU A 61 -24.15 20.58 -22.13
C LEU A 61 -23.60 20.52 -23.54
N VAL A 62 -22.34 20.89 -23.72
CA VAL A 62 -21.68 20.86 -25.04
C VAL A 62 -20.24 20.40 -24.92
N ASN A 63 -19.83 19.47 -25.80
CA ASN A 63 -18.44 19.05 -25.95
C ASN A 63 -18.15 18.74 -27.43
N GLY A 64 -17.48 19.64 -28.13
CA GLY A 64 -17.21 19.53 -29.55
C GLY A 64 -18.49 19.52 -30.39
N ARG A 65 -18.83 18.36 -30.96
CA ARG A 65 -20.05 18.19 -31.80
C ARG A 65 -21.24 17.64 -31.03
N ASP A 66 -21.01 17.14 -29.83
CA ASP A 66 -22.04 16.55 -29.01
C ASP A 66 -22.65 17.60 -28.08
N SER A 67 -23.97 17.63 -27.99
CA SER A 67 -24.72 18.54 -27.12
C SER A 67 -25.98 17.89 -26.57
N LEU A 68 -26.43 18.39 -25.42
CA LEU A 68 -27.67 17.97 -24.80
C LEU A 68 -28.34 19.18 -24.13
N ASP A 69 -29.52 19.50 -24.58
CA ASP A 69 -30.38 20.52 -23.95
C ASP A 69 -31.02 19.92 -22.68
N LEU A 70 -30.97 20.68 -21.60
CA LEU A 70 -31.65 20.34 -20.36
C LEU A 70 -33.01 21.04 -20.34
N GLN A 71 -33.84 20.77 -19.29
CA GLN A 71 -35.16 21.35 -19.15
C GLN A 71 -35.09 22.88 -19.21
N SER A 72 -35.85 23.46 -20.12
CA SER A 72 -35.95 24.93 -20.33
C SER A 72 -36.83 25.60 -19.30
N VAL A 73 -36.51 26.86 -19.01
CA VAL A 73 -37.34 27.80 -18.22
C VAL A 73 -37.81 28.91 -19.13
N GLY A 74 -39.13 29.01 -19.32
CA GLY A 74 -39.73 30.03 -20.17
C GLY A 74 -40.39 31.16 -19.36
N VAL A 75 -40.13 32.43 -19.74
CA VAL A 75 -40.80 33.60 -19.15
C VAL A 75 -41.53 34.33 -20.24
N TYR A 76 -42.83 34.47 -20.07
CA TYR A 76 -43.75 34.96 -21.10
C TYR A 76 -44.39 36.25 -20.68
N GLY A 77 -44.46 37.23 -21.57
CA GLY A 77 -45.32 38.39 -21.44
C GLY A 77 -46.80 37.98 -21.37
N ARG A 78 -47.65 38.81 -20.75
CA ARG A 78 -49.05 38.52 -20.44
C ARG A 78 -49.85 38.00 -21.63
N ARG A 79 -49.81 38.68 -22.79
CA ARG A 79 -50.57 38.27 -23.97
C ARG A 79 -50.06 36.94 -24.56
N ARG A 80 -48.76 36.78 -24.56
CA ARG A 80 -48.10 35.58 -25.06
C ARG A 80 -48.43 34.34 -24.21
N TYR A 81 -48.36 34.46 -22.89
CA TYR A 81 -48.66 33.38 -21.96
C TYR A 81 -50.11 32.88 -22.15
N TYR A 82 -51.08 33.80 -22.16
CA TYR A 82 -52.51 33.43 -22.33
C TYR A 82 -52.81 32.90 -23.73
N PHE A 83 -52.05 33.23 -24.76
CA PHE A 83 -52.17 32.61 -26.09
C PHE A 83 -51.97 31.09 -26.01
N TYR A 84 -50.88 30.63 -25.38
CA TYR A 84 -50.61 29.21 -25.25
C TYR A 84 -51.63 28.51 -24.36
N VAL A 85 -51.93 29.06 -23.21
CA VAL A 85 -52.91 28.48 -22.27
C VAL A 85 -54.29 28.35 -22.88
N ARG A 86 -54.80 29.36 -23.59
CA ARG A 86 -56.16 29.36 -24.17
C ARG A 86 -56.28 28.42 -25.36
N ASN A 87 -55.24 28.28 -26.13
CA ASN A 87 -55.27 27.44 -27.33
C ASN A 87 -54.87 25.98 -27.04
N GLY A 88 -54.47 25.65 -25.82
CA GLY A 88 -54.07 24.28 -25.45
C GLY A 88 -52.85 23.78 -26.19
N VAL A 89 -51.99 24.66 -26.71
CA VAL A 89 -50.78 24.32 -27.44
C VAL A 89 -49.56 24.30 -26.48
N SER A 90 -48.56 23.48 -26.82
CA SER A 90 -47.32 23.40 -26.06
C SER A 90 -46.59 24.73 -26.06
N MET A 91 -45.88 25.03 -24.97
CA MET A 91 -44.98 26.17 -24.87
C MET A 91 -43.81 26.05 -25.88
N LEU A 92 -42.93 27.04 -25.96
CA LEU A 92 -41.87 27.15 -26.99
C LEU A 92 -40.92 25.96 -27.06
N SER A 93 -40.51 25.41 -25.91
CA SER A 93 -39.59 24.25 -25.86
C SER A 93 -40.33 22.91 -25.58
N GLY A 94 -41.64 22.90 -25.58
CA GLY A 94 -42.43 21.68 -25.44
C GLY A 94 -43.14 21.51 -24.08
N ARG A 95 -43.54 20.26 -23.78
CA ARG A 95 -44.36 19.96 -22.60
C ARG A 95 -43.60 20.04 -21.27
N ASP A 96 -42.31 19.82 -21.33
CA ASP A 96 -41.47 19.72 -20.11
C ASP A 96 -40.89 21.08 -19.68
N GLU A 97 -41.22 22.15 -20.39
CA GLU A 97 -40.84 23.51 -20.06
C GLU A 97 -41.44 24.01 -18.75
N LYS A 98 -40.61 24.55 -17.85
CA LYS A 98 -41.11 25.34 -16.71
C LYS A 98 -41.48 26.76 -17.13
N SER A 99 -42.74 27.04 -17.25
CA SER A 99 -43.25 28.31 -17.82
C SER A 99 -43.82 29.26 -16.77
N TYR A 100 -43.41 30.51 -16.84
CA TYR A 100 -43.88 31.57 -15.93
C TYR A 100 -44.44 32.77 -16.71
N ARG A 101 -45.45 33.42 -16.16
CA ARG A 101 -45.86 34.73 -16.62
C ARG A 101 -44.93 35.80 -16.05
N ALA A 102 -44.48 36.73 -16.87
CA ALA A 102 -43.46 37.71 -16.48
C ALA A 102 -43.79 38.48 -15.17
N ALA A 103 -45.07 38.84 -14.97
CA ALA A 103 -45.50 39.56 -13.75
C ALA A 103 -45.60 38.63 -12.51
N GLU A 104 -45.58 37.33 -12.67
CA GLU A 104 -45.72 36.31 -11.60
C GLU A 104 -44.53 35.41 -11.48
N LYS A 105 -43.45 35.69 -12.23
CA LYS A 105 -42.20 34.93 -12.12
C LYS A 105 -41.61 35.12 -10.72
N PRO A 106 -41.11 34.05 -10.07
CA PRO A 106 -40.29 34.21 -8.85
C PRO A 106 -39.02 35.00 -9.17
N GLY A 107 -38.48 35.70 -8.18
CA GLY A 107 -37.16 36.35 -8.32
C GLY A 107 -36.08 35.31 -8.51
N ASP A 108 -36.10 34.27 -7.67
CA ASP A 108 -35.18 33.15 -7.70
C ASP A 108 -35.89 31.84 -8.04
N ILE A 109 -35.30 31.02 -8.89
CA ILE A 109 -35.79 29.69 -9.25
C ILE A 109 -34.69 28.68 -8.90
N GLU A 110 -35.02 27.70 -8.03
CA GLU A 110 -34.19 26.51 -7.85
C GLU A 110 -34.35 25.61 -9.08
N TYR A 111 -33.28 25.45 -9.81
CA TYR A 111 -33.20 24.62 -11.01
C TYR A 111 -32.48 23.33 -10.68
N HIS A 112 -33.10 22.21 -11.00
CA HIS A 112 -32.54 20.87 -10.85
C HIS A 112 -32.78 20.08 -12.13
N ALA A 113 -31.71 19.53 -12.68
CA ALA A 113 -31.80 18.59 -13.79
C ALA A 113 -30.91 17.38 -13.52
N MET A 114 -31.39 16.21 -13.94
CA MET A 114 -30.60 14.96 -13.85
C MET A 114 -30.77 14.21 -15.16
N VAL A 115 -29.66 13.92 -15.82
CA VAL A 115 -29.62 13.24 -17.12
C VAL A 115 -28.71 12.02 -17.08
N PRO A 116 -29.01 10.94 -17.85
CA PRO A 116 -28.11 9.81 -17.96
C PRO A 116 -26.72 10.25 -18.46
N TYR A 117 -25.69 9.77 -17.80
CA TYR A 117 -24.30 10.07 -18.19
C TYR A 117 -23.91 9.34 -19.49
N ALA A 118 -23.31 10.07 -20.40
CA ALA A 118 -22.64 9.53 -21.59
C ALA A 118 -21.17 9.96 -21.60
N GLY A 119 -20.26 9.13 -22.12
CA GLY A 119 -18.80 9.34 -22.06
C GLY A 119 -18.35 10.71 -22.63
N TRP A 120 -19.04 11.24 -23.64
CA TRP A 120 -18.73 12.55 -24.22
C TRP A 120 -18.96 13.72 -23.25
N MET A 121 -19.74 13.51 -22.18
CA MET A 121 -20.03 14.54 -21.18
C MET A 121 -18.83 14.85 -20.29
N ASN A 122 -17.80 13.98 -20.28
CA ASN A 122 -16.53 14.34 -19.65
C ASN A 122 -15.85 15.47 -20.43
N GLY A 123 -15.47 16.54 -19.74
CA GLY A 123 -14.93 17.76 -20.36
C GLY A 123 -15.99 18.69 -20.95
N SER A 124 -17.29 18.36 -20.88
CA SER A 124 -18.36 19.22 -21.41
C SER A 124 -18.46 20.54 -20.67
N ALA A 125 -18.73 21.60 -21.39
CA ALA A 125 -19.14 22.89 -20.85
C ALA A 125 -20.66 22.88 -20.61
N LEU A 126 -21.10 23.39 -19.46
CA LEU A 126 -22.49 23.76 -19.23
C LEU A 126 -22.62 25.26 -19.48
N SER A 127 -23.52 25.62 -20.39
CA SER A 127 -23.86 27.01 -20.73
C SER A 127 -25.35 27.23 -20.54
N LEU A 128 -25.74 28.47 -20.29
CA LEU A 128 -27.12 28.93 -20.31
C LEU A 128 -27.39 29.65 -21.62
N HIS A 129 -28.22 29.07 -22.44
CA HIS A 129 -28.69 29.66 -23.70
C HIS A 129 -29.96 30.47 -23.44
N ARG A 130 -29.95 31.76 -23.77
CA ARG A 130 -31.09 32.63 -23.73
C ARG A 130 -31.57 32.91 -25.15
N SER A 131 -32.86 32.64 -25.44
CA SER A 131 -33.51 32.98 -26.71
C SER A 131 -34.70 33.93 -26.47
N ASP A 132 -34.66 35.05 -27.11
CA ASP A 132 -35.72 36.06 -27.08
C ASP A 132 -36.67 35.90 -28.26
N TYR A 133 -37.94 35.75 -28.01
CA TYR A 133 -38.95 35.57 -29.04
C TYR A 133 -39.93 36.74 -29.11
N GLY A 134 -40.24 37.16 -30.32
CA GLY A 134 -41.27 38.11 -30.66
C GLY A 134 -42.63 37.46 -30.87
N CYS A 135 -43.58 38.15 -31.51
CA CYS A 135 -44.85 37.54 -31.93
C CYS A 135 -44.57 36.44 -32.98
N CYS A 136 -45.53 35.47 -33.05
CA CYS A 136 -45.47 34.38 -34.05
C CYS A 136 -44.21 33.52 -33.99
N ASN A 137 -43.60 33.33 -32.81
CA ASN A 137 -42.38 32.56 -32.60
C ASN A 137 -41.12 33.06 -33.36
N THR A 138 -41.13 34.33 -33.74
CA THR A 138 -39.95 34.89 -34.42
C THR A 138 -38.82 35.06 -33.40
N LEU A 139 -37.69 34.46 -33.65
CA LEU A 139 -36.50 34.63 -32.87
C LEU A 139 -35.92 36.04 -33.09
N LEU A 140 -35.69 36.78 -32.01
CA LEU A 140 -35.21 38.13 -32.05
C LEU A 140 -33.74 38.29 -31.65
N ALA A 141 -33.32 37.56 -30.65
CA ALA A 141 -31.95 37.59 -30.14
C ALA A 141 -31.60 36.26 -29.45
N GLU A 142 -30.32 35.94 -29.42
CA GLU A 142 -29.75 34.81 -28.69
C GLU A 142 -28.50 35.24 -27.95
N GLN A 143 -28.29 34.67 -26.76
CA GLN A 143 -27.09 34.89 -25.96
C GLN A 143 -26.70 33.59 -25.29
N ASP A 144 -25.40 33.35 -25.18
CA ASP A 144 -24.84 32.22 -24.46
C ASP A 144 -23.96 32.70 -23.31
N GLY A 145 -24.15 32.10 -22.14
CA GLY A 145 -23.35 32.36 -20.98
C GLY A 145 -22.79 31.06 -20.36
N MET A 146 -21.49 30.97 -20.23
CA MET A 146 -20.85 29.76 -19.67
C MET A 146 -21.01 29.73 -18.14
N LEU A 147 -21.53 28.63 -17.61
CA LEU A 147 -21.70 28.36 -16.18
C LEU A 147 -20.50 27.66 -15.59
N GLY A 148 -20.03 26.60 -16.24
CA GLY A 148 -18.90 25.80 -15.77
C GLY A 148 -18.59 24.68 -16.73
N ARG A 149 -17.61 23.84 -16.35
CA ARG A 149 -17.21 22.69 -17.14
C ARG A 149 -17.23 21.45 -16.23
N HIS A 150 -17.78 20.35 -16.72
CA HIS A 150 -17.70 19.07 -16.07
C HIS A 150 -16.35 18.42 -16.45
N SER A 151 -15.54 18.11 -15.47
CA SER A 151 -14.31 17.36 -15.66
C SER A 151 -14.27 16.26 -14.60
N GLU A 152 -14.18 15.02 -15.04
CA GLU A 152 -13.88 13.94 -14.12
C GLU A 152 -12.42 14.05 -13.72
N ALA A 153 -12.13 13.85 -12.42
CA ALA A 153 -10.76 13.80 -11.98
C ALA A 153 -10.03 12.69 -12.72
N PHE A 154 -8.99 13.04 -13.45
CA PHE A 154 -8.15 12.07 -14.14
C PHE A 154 -7.50 11.13 -13.13
N PHE A 155 -7.63 9.84 -13.37
CA PHE A 155 -7.01 8.80 -12.57
C PHE A 155 -5.98 8.06 -13.42
N PRO A 156 -4.66 8.21 -13.15
CA PRO A 156 -3.64 7.46 -13.86
C PRO A 156 -3.86 5.96 -13.72
N GLU A 157 -3.61 5.20 -14.77
CA GLU A 157 -3.68 3.75 -14.73
C GLU A 157 -2.56 3.20 -13.84
N LEU A 158 -2.94 2.36 -12.86
CA LEU A 158 -1.99 1.81 -11.89
C LEU A 158 -1.46 0.46 -12.37
N VAL A 159 -0.15 0.32 -12.41
CA VAL A 159 0.54 -0.89 -12.91
C VAL A 159 0.94 -1.77 -11.73
N TYR A 160 0.39 -2.99 -11.67
CA TYR A 160 0.77 -3.99 -10.69
C TYR A 160 1.87 -4.88 -11.25
N VAL A 161 2.99 -4.93 -10.54
CA VAL A 161 4.17 -5.67 -10.98
C VAL A 161 4.13 -7.10 -10.42
N ARG A 162 4.26 -8.08 -11.32
CA ARG A 162 4.39 -9.46 -10.91
C ARG A 162 5.77 -9.69 -10.29
N PRO A 163 5.86 -10.13 -9.02
CA PRO A 163 7.13 -10.45 -8.40
C PRO A 163 7.80 -11.62 -9.10
N GLN A 164 9.12 -11.64 -9.12
CA GLN A 164 9.84 -12.84 -9.54
C GLN A 164 9.66 -13.93 -8.48
N GLY A 165 9.12 -15.08 -8.89
CA GLY A 165 9.00 -16.24 -8.01
C GLY A 165 10.39 -16.70 -7.55
N ARG A 166 10.53 -17.06 -6.28
CA ARG A 166 11.75 -17.70 -5.78
C ARG A 166 11.79 -19.13 -6.29
N ALA A 167 12.94 -19.56 -6.83
CA ALA A 167 13.13 -20.94 -7.26
C ALA A 167 12.93 -21.95 -6.11
N GLU A 168 13.30 -21.55 -4.88
CA GLU A 168 13.04 -22.30 -3.65
C GLU A 168 12.74 -21.33 -2.50
N LYS A 169 11.71 -21.62 -1.74
CA LYS A 169 11.37 -20.90 -0.50
C LYS A 169 12.19 -21.52 0.65
N ARG A 170 13.30 -20.88 1.00
CA ARG A 170 14.20 -21.31 2.08
C ARG A 170 13.99 -20.46 3.31
N ASP A 171 13.97 -21.13 4.47
CA ASP A 171 13.93 -20.49 5.77
C ASP A 171 14.69 -21.31 6.80
N SER A 172 14.89 -20.79 8.00
CA SER A 172 15.58 -21.49 9.07
C SER A 172 15.00 -21.17 10.45
N LEU A 173 15.01 -22.17 11.32
CA LEU A 173 14.74 -22.02 12.74
C LEU A 173 16.05 -22.10 13.50
N GLU A 174 16.31 -21.12 14.35
CA GLU A 174 17.54 -21.03 15.15
C GLU A 174 17.22 -21.09 16.64
N GLY A 175 18.16 -21.62 17.42
CA GLY A 175 18.04 -21.67 18.84
C GLY A 175 19.35 -22.02 19.54
N SER A 176 19.32 -21.97 20.87
CA SER A 176 20.45 -22.34 21.72
C SER A 176 20.01 -23.32 22.80
N ALA A 177 20.86 -24.32 23.08
CA ALA A 177 20.68 -25.30 24.15
C ALA A 177 21.94 -25.33 25.06
N PHE A 178 21.69 -25.40 26.35
CA PHE A 178 22.72 -25.39 27.40
C PHE A 178 22.95 -26.79 27.92
N ILE A 179 23.65 -27.62 27.14
CA ILE A 179 23.92 -29.01 27.48
C ILE A 179 25.08 -29.08 28.46
N ASP A 180 24.82 -29.64 29.62
CA ASP A 180 25.82 -29.87 30.67
C ASP A 180 26.64 -31.14 30.38
N PHE A 181 27.97 -31.00 30.48
CA PHE A 181 28.92 -32.11 30.39
C PHE A 181 29.66 -32.21 31.73
N PRO A 182 29.94 -33.44 32.23
CA PRO A 182 30.87 -33.58 33.33
C PRO A 182 32.25 -33.00 32.97
N VAL A 183 33.05 -32.66 33.97
CA VAL A 183 34.40 -32.08 33.75
C VAL A 183 35.23 -32.97 32.86
N ASP A 184 35.87 -32.37 31.85
CA ASP A 184 36.73 -33.03 30.87
C ASP A 184 36.02 -34.18 30.10
N ARG A 185 34.67 -34.14 29.99
CA ARG A 185 33.89 -35.14 29.22
C ARG A 185 33.18 -34.49 28.05
N THR A 186 33.04 -35.31 27.01
CA THR A 186 32.30 -34.96 25.80
C THR A 186 31.04 -35.85 25.60
N ALA A 187 30.86 -36.90 26.42
CA ALA A 187 29.68 -37.76 26.35
C ALA A 187 28.43 -37.02 26.88
N ILE A 188 27.33 -37.15 26.17
CA ILE A 188 26.02 -36.62 26.60
C ILE A 188 25.33 -37.66 27.48
N TYR A 189 24.95 -37.23 28.67
CA TYR A 189 24.13 -37.97 29.60
C TYR A 189 22.77 -37.25 29.73
N PRO A 190 21.69 -37.80 29.15
CA PRO A 190 20.39 -37.13 29.14
C PRO A 190 19.85 -36.78 30.54
N ASP A 191 20.10 -37.65 31.50
CA ASP A 191 19.65 -37.43 32.89
C ASP A 191 20.59 -36.55 33.74
N TYR A 192 21.67 -36.06 33.17
CA TYR A 192 22.62 -35.22 33.87
C TYR A 192 22.12 -33.78 33.97
N ARG A 193 21.89 -33.29 35.18
CA ARG A 193 21.39 -31.93 35.46
C ARG A 193 20.11 -31.59 34.67
N ARG A 194 20.18 -30.61 33.75
CA ARG A 194 19.03 -30.14 32.96
C ARG A 194 19.04 -30.64 31.52
N ASN A 195 19.91 -31.60 31.20
CA ASN A 195 20.10 -32.06 29.82
C ASN A 195 18.81 -32.59 29.18
N ALA A 196 17.93 -33.28 29.91
CA ALA A 196 16.66 -33.73 29.36
C ALA A 196 15.82 -32.56 28.80
N ALA A 197 15.72 -31.45 29.52
CA ALA A 197 14.99 -30.28 29.08
C ALA A 197 15.68 -29.56 27.88
N GLU A 198 17.01 -29.45 27.92
CA GLU A 198 17.78 -28.76 26.88
C GLU A 198 17.81 -29.56 25.55
N LEU A 199 17.97 -30.89 25.64
CA LEU A 199 17.84 -31.79 24.47
C LEU A 199 16.41 -31.77 23.93
N GLY A 200 15.40 -31.72 24.81
CA GLY A 200 14.00 -31.59 24.43
C GLY A 200 13.68 -30.33 23.65
N LYS A 201 14.37 -29.21 23.90
CA LYS A 201 14.22 -27.98 23.09
C LYS A 201 14.64 -28.21 21.64
N ILE A 202 15.81 -28.83 21.43
CA ILE A 202 16.31 -29.11 20.07
C ILE A 202 15.34 -30.08 19.38
N GLN A 203 14.93 -31.14 20.06
CA GLN A 203 13.98 -32.10 19.52
C GLN A 203 12.66 -31.45 19.13
N SER A 204 12.07 -30.66 20.03
CA SER A 204 10.82 -29.95 19.76
C SER A 204 10.94 -28.98 18.58
N SER A 205 12.09 -28.31 18.44
CA SER A 205 12.37 -27.46 17.30
C SER A 205 12.41 -28.26 15.97
N ILE A 206 13.07 -29.41 15.95
CA ILE A 206 13.13 -30.30 14.79
C ILE A 206 11.72 -30.87 14.48
N ASP A 207 11.01 -31.32 15.50
CA ASP A 207 9.68 -31.92 15.34
C ASP A 207 8.65 -30.89 14.87
N SER A 208 8.75 -29.62 15.30
CA SER A 208 7.87 -28.54 14.83
C SER A 208 7.99 -28.28 13.34
N VAL A 209 9.23 -28.35 12.80
CA VAL A 209 9.48 -28.20 11.36
C VAL A 209 9.07 -29.47 10.61
N ARG A 210 9.39 -30.65 11.15
CA ARG A 210 9.16 -31.95 10.51
C ARG A 210 7.68 -32.34 10.44
N SER A 211 6.87 -31.90 11.40
CA SER A 211 5.43 -32.21 11.45
C SER A 211 4.63 -31.53 10.33
N ASP A 212 5.21 -30.56 9.65
CA ASP A 212 4.56 -29.84 8.56
C ASP A 212 4.86 -30.51 7.21
N ALA A 213 3.82 -31.06 6.58
CA ALA A 213 3.94 -31.77 5.31
C ALA A 213 4.44 -30.93 4.13
N ASP A 214 4.34 -29.59 4.26
CA ASP A 214 4.81 -28.65 3.23
C ASP A 214 6.29 -28.32 3.37
N ILE A 215 6.96 -28.81 4.43
CA ILE A 215 8.32 -28.43 4.79
C ILE A 215 9.25 -29.63 4.67
N THR A 216 10.42 -29.42 4.09
CA THR A 216 11.49 -30.40 4.02
C THR A 216 12.75 -29.85 4.68
N ILE A 217 13.25 -30.50 5.73
CA ILE A 217 14.51 -30.12 6.39
C ILE A 217 15.66 -30.44 5.44
N THR A 218 16.48 -29.41 5.14
CA THR A 218 17.63 -29.55 4.22
C THR A 218 18.94 -29.69 4.93
N SER A 219 19.12 -29.04 6.08
CA SER A 219 20.31 -29.21 6.91
C SER A 219 20.05 -28.84 8.37
N VAL A 220 20.83 -29.43 9.27
CA VAL A 220 20.89 -29.07 10.69
C VAL A 220 22.35 -28.71 10.99
N TRP A 221 22.58 -27.49 11.45
CA TRP A 221 23.89 -27.05 11.86
C TRP A 221 23.94 -26.89 13.38
N LEU A 222 25.01 -27.42 13.99
CA LEU A 222 25.24 -27.42 15.43
C LEU A 222 26.61 -26.80 15.71
N LYS A 223 26.67 -25.72 16.53
CA LYS A 223 27.94 -25.10 16.94
C LYS A 223 28.10 -25.20 18.45
N GLY A 224 29.08 -26.01 18.86
CA GLY A 224 29.44 -26.17 20.26
C GLY A 224 30.42 -25.09 20.73
N TYR A 225 30.17 -24.57 21.93
CA TYR A 225 31.04 -23.60 22.60
C TYR A 225 31.64 -24.21 23.87
N ALA A 226 32.93 -23.99 24.10
CA ALA A 226 33.60 -24.25 25.37
C ALA A 226 33.87 -22.93 26.10
N LEU A 227 34.65 -22.99 27.18
CA LEU A 227 34.91 -21.82 28.04
C LEU A 227 36.39 -21.53 28.09
N PRO A 228 36.80 -20.27 28.26
CA PRO A 228 38.22 -19.88 28.38
C PRO A 228 38.83 -20.18 29.78
N GLU A 229 38.35 -21.22 30.47
CA GLU A 229 38.87 -21.64 31.81
C GLU A 229 40.06 -22.61 31.72
N SER A 230 40.36 -23.10 30.53
CA SER A 230 41.43 -24.07 30.25
C SER A 230 42.23 -23.61 29.03
N PRO A 231 43.43 -24.15 28.76
CA PRO A 231 44.19 -23.80 27.57
C PRO A 231 43.36 -23.93 26.29
N TYR A 232 43.50 -23.00 25.38
CA TYR A 232 42.73 -22.92 24.13
C TYR A 232 42.69 -24.25 23.34
N ALA A 233 43.88 -24.95 23.25
CA ALA A 233 43.95 -26.24 22.58
C ALA A 233 43.04 -27.30 23.21
N HIS A 234 42.98 -27.34 24.53
CA HIS A 234 42.08 -28.25 25.26
C HIS A 234 40.60 -27.87 25.07
N ASN A 235 40.30 -26.60 25.17
CA ASN A 235 38.93 -26.09 24.91
C ASN A 235 38.46 -26.41 23.50
N ARG A 236 39.35 -26.36 22.51
CA ARG A 236 39.09 -26.76 21.14
C ARG A 236 38.69 -28.23 21.01
N GLU A 237 39.44 -29.13 21.62
CA GLU A 237 39.13 -30.56 21.62
C GLU A 237 37.80 -30.86 22.30
N LEU A 238 37.51 -30.20 23.43
CA LEU A 238 36.22 -30.31 24.11
C LEU A 238 35.06 -29.78 23.27
N ALA A 239 35.22 -28.64 22.62
CA ALA A 239 34.17 -28.05 21.77
C ALA A 239 33.83 -28.95 20.59
N ILE A 240 34.84 -29.50 19.89
CA ILE A 240 34.67 -30.46 18.79
C ILE A 240 33.96 -31.72 19.31
N GLY A 241 34.48 -32.35 20.36
CA GLY A 241 33.97 -33.60 20.88
C GLY A 241 32.51 -33.46 21.41
N ARG A 242 32.14 -32.33 21.99
CA ARG A 242 30.78 -32.02 22.43
C ARG A 242 29.82 -31.80 21.28
N ALA A 243 30.23 -31.05 20.23
CA ALA A 243 29.44 -30.86 19.02
C ALA A 243 29.18 -32.20 18.31
N ASP A 244 30.19 -33.06 18.18
CA ASP A 244 30.08 -34.38 17.58
C ASP A 244 29.22 -35.35 18.40
N ALA A 245 29.31 -35.28 19.73
CA ALA A 245 28.44 -36.07 20.60
C ALA A 245 26.97 -35.67 20.44
N LEU A 246 26.70 -34.36 20.31
CA LEU A 246 25.35 -33.87 20.05
C LEU A 246 24.86 -34.29 18.65
N LYS A 247 25.69 -34.18 17.61
CA LYS A 247 25.39 -34.68 16.26
C LYS A 247 24.93 -36.14 16.33
N ARG A 248 25.74 -37.02 16.94
CA ARG A 248 25.39 -38.45 17.11
C ARG A 248 24.10 -38.68 17.90
N HIS A 249 23.86 -37.86 18.91
CA HIS A 249 22.62 -37.96 19.71
C HIS A 249 21.40 -37.62 18.85
N ILE A 250 21.42 -36.51 18.14
CA ILE A 250 20.32 -36.05 17.29
C ILE A 250 20.10 -36.99 16.08
N GLN A 251 21.18 -37.49 15.45
CA GLN A 251 21.05 -38.46 14.37
C GLN A 251 20.28 -39.71 14.81
N ARG A 252 20.60 -40.24 16.00
CA ARG A 252 19.88 -41.40 16.56
C ARG A 252 18.44 -41.13 16.92
N LEU A 253 18.18 -39.94 17.50
CA LEU A 253 16.86 -39.54 17.97
C LEU A 253 15.91 -39.23 16.81
N CYS A 254 16.38 -38.44 15.83
CA CYS A 254 15.52 -37.95 14.75
C CYS A 254 15.54 -38.85 13.50
N ARG A 255 16.42 -39.84 13.41
CA ARG A 255 16.53 -40.81 12.29
C ARG A 255 16.54 -40.13 10.93
N PHE A 256 17.38 -39.13 10.77
CA PHE A 256 17.54 -38.42 9.48
C PHE A 256 18.17 -39.38 8.44
N GLU A 257 17.62 -39.33 7.21
CA GLU A 257 18.23 -40.00 6.07
C GLU A 257 19.42 -39.13 5.57
N GLY A 258 20.59 -39.75 5.41
CA GLY A 258 21.79 -39.08 4.97
C GLY A 258 22.49 -38.20 6.02
N ASP A 259 23.60 -37.57 5.64
CA ASP A 259 24.41 -36.74 6.53
C ASP A 259 24.04 -35.26 6.38
N ILE A 260 22.83 -34.90 6.85
CA ILE A 260 22.32 -33.52 6.82
C ILE A 260 22.75 -32.70 8.05
N ILE A 261 23.41 -33.33 9.04
CA ILE A 261 23.87 -32.66 10.25
C ILE A 261 25.35 -32.28 10.11
N THR A 262 25.62 -31.00 10.14
CA THR A 262 26.98 -30.45 10.16
C THR A 262 27.31 -29.87 11.52
N THR A 263 28.59 -29.95 11.92
CA THR A 263 29.07 -29.40 13.19
C THR A 263 30.06 -28.27 12.99
N GLY A 264 29.97 -27.28 13.83
CA GLY A 264 30.97 -26.26 14.04
C GLY A 264 31.40 -26.19 15.51
N TYR A 265 32.45 -25.51 15.80
CA TYR A 265 32.90 -25.32 17.16
C TYR A 265 33.52 -23.94 17.37
N GLU A 266 33.44 -23.45 18.59
CA GLU A 266 34.11 -22.24 19.05
C GLU A 266 34.78 -22.60 20.39
N PRO A 267 36.11 -22.65 20.47
CA PRO A 267 36.82 -23.01 21.70
C PRO A 267 36.50 -22.05 22.84
N GLU A 268 36.35 -20.74 22.52
CA GLU A 268 36.12 -19.68 23.49
C GLU A 268 35.25 -18.59 22.88
N ASP A 269 34.10 -18.37 23.47
CA ASP A 269 33.12 -17.38 22.96
C ASP A 269 33.46 -15.95 23.41
N TRP A 270 34.56 -15.44 22.88
CA TRP A 270 35.03 -14.07 23.15
C TRP A 270 34.02 -13.01 22.67
N GLU A 271 33.32 -13.27 21.61
CA GLU A 271 32.25 -12.37 21.11
C GLU A 271 31.05 -12.34 22.06
N GLY A 272 30.64 -13.48 22.58
CA GLY A 272 29.59 -13.58 23.60
C GLY A 272 30.02 -12.91 24.90
N LEU A 273 31.27 -13.08 25.33
CA LEU A 273 31.83 -12.39 26.48
C LEU A 273 31.82 -10.87 26.27
N ARG A 274 32.24 -10.39 25.09
CA ARG A 274 32.21 -8.97 24.73
C ARG A 274 30.82 -8.38 24.85
N ARG A 275 29.82 -9.05 24.23
CA ARG A 275 28.40 -8.61 24.29
C ARG A 275 27.86 -8.56 25.72
N TYR A 276 28.26 -9.52 26.57
CA TYR A 276 27.87 -9.51 27.99
C TYR A 276 28.49 -8.32 28.73
N VAL A 277 29.80 -8.11 28.57
CA VAL A 277 30.52 -7.00 29.21
C VAL A 277 29.95 -5.66 28.75
N GLU A 278 29.63 -5.50 27.49
CA GLU A 278 29.05 -4.27 26.91
C GLU A 278 27.73 -3.89 27.57
N ARG A 279 26.91 -4.89 27.91
CA ARG A 279 25.60 -4.70 28.58
C ARG A 279 25.69 -4.65 30.10
N SER A 280 26.86 -4.91 30.66
CA SER A 280 27.08 -4.95 32.12
C SER A 280 27.41 -3.58 32.69
N ASN A 281 27.33 -3.46 34.03
CA ASN A 281 27.76 -2.30 34.80
C ASN A 281 29.14 -2.49 35.45
N LEU A 282 30.03 -3.29 34.83
CA LEU A 282 31.37 -3.51 35.37
C LEU A 282 32.20 -2.21 35.37
N ALA A 283 32.97 -2.02 36.44
CA ALA A 283 33.72 -0.78 36.66
C ALA A 283 34.73 -0.49 35.57
N HIS A 284 35.43 -1.52 35.05
CA HIS A 284 36.42 -1.41 33.99
C HIS A 284 35.92 -1.85 32.61
N ARG A 285 34.59 -1.76 32.36
CA ARG A 285 33.90 -2.24 31.14
C ARG A 285 34.66 -1.87 29.84
N THR A 286 34.93 -0.59 29.64
CA THR A 286 35.59 -0.11 28.40
C THR A 286 36.97 -0.69 28.19
N ARG A 287 37.77 -0.85 29.31
CA ARG A 287 39.11 -1.41 29.24
C ARG A 287 39.09 -2.92 29.00
N ILE A 288 38.08 -3.62 29.56
CA ILE A 288 37.87 -5.05 29.31
C ILE A 288 37.47 -5.28 27.87
N ILE A 289 36.57 -4.47 27.31
CA ILE A 289 36.18 -4.54 25.88
C ILE A 289 37.44 -4.31 25.00
N ALA A 290 38.24 -3.29 25.28
CA ALA A 290 39.48 -3.04 24.52
C ALA A 290 40.49 -4.19 24.62
N LEU A 291 40.54 -4.90 25.75
CA LEU A 291 41.37 -6.12 25.90
C LEU A 291 40.82 -7.27 25.04
N ILE A 292 39.51 -7.47 25.02
CA ILE A 292 38.86 -8.50 24.21
C ILE A 292 39.03 -8.23 22.73
N ASP A 293 38.87 -6.98 22.30
CA ASP A 293 38.98 -6.55 20.90
C ASP A 293 40.45 -6.45 20.41
N GLY A 294 41.43 -6.56 21.33
CA GLY A 294 42.85 -6.51 20.99
C GLY A 294 43.37 -7.79 20.30
N ASP A 295 44.59 -7.73 19.72
CA ASP A 295 45.17 -8.79 18.92
C ASP A 295 45.94 -9.88 19.71
N LEU A 296 45.70 -9.98 21.02
CA LEU A 296 46.34 -11.01 21.83
C LEU A 296 45.75 -12.40 21.52
N GLU A 297 46.59 -13.44 21.61
CA GLU A 297 46.13 -14.82 21.56
C GLU A 297 45.15 -15.11 22.73
N PRO A 298 44.21 -16.04 22.54
CA PRO A 298 43.13 -16.30 23.52
C PRO A 298 43.64 -16.56 24.95
N ASP A 299 44.62 -17.45 25.13
CA ASP A 299 45.22 -17.76 26.45
C ASP A 299 45.86 -16.52 27.08
N ALA A 300 46.50 -15.66 26.28
CA ALA A 300 47.11 -14.41 26.75
C ALA A 300 46.03 -13.36 27.14
N LYS A 301 44.88 -13.31 26.39
CA LYS A 301 43.75 -12.48 26.75
C LYS A 301 43.17 -12.89 28.10
N GLU A 302 42.95 -14.20 28.30
CA GLU A 302 42.42 -14.71 29.55
C GLU A 302 43.35 -14.41 30.73
N TRP A 303 44.65 -14.70 30.58
CA TRP A 303 45.63 -14.42 31.60
C TRP A 303 45.64 -12.94 31.97
N LYS A 304 45.61 -12.04 30.97
CA LYS A 304 45.61 -10.60 31.20
C LYS A 304 44.32 -10.12 31.85
N LEU A 305 43.16 -10.66 31.46
CA LEU A 305 41.88 -10.38 32.07
C LEU A 305 41.91 -10.78 33.58
N LYS A 306 42.38 -12.00 33.86
CA LYS A 306 42.48 -12.56 35.23
C LYS A 306 43.46 -11.80 36.11
N SER A 307 44.62 -11.41 35.57
CA SER A 307 45.68 -10.74 36.34
C SER A 307 45.42 -9.25 36.55
N THR A 308 44.78 -8.57 35.57
CA THR A 308 44.58 -7.12 35.59
C THR A 308 43.25 -6.74 36.23
N TYR A 309 42.22 -7.58 36.08
CA TYR A 309 40.84 -7.34 36.53
C TYR A 309 40.30 -8.53 37.33
N PRO A 310 40.91 -8.92 38.46
CA PRO A 310 40.61 -10.16 39.17
C PRO A 310 39.17 -10.20 39.77
N GLU A 311 38.60 -9.06 40.15
CA GLU A 311 37.25 -8.99 40.72
C GLU A 311 36.23 -9.15 39.59
N GLU A 312 36.38 -8.45 38.50
CA GLU A 312 35.55 -8.57 37.31
C GLU A 312 35.64 -9.97 36.69
N TYR A 313 36.87 -10.54 36.61
CA TYR A 313 37.04 -11.91 36.12
C TYR A 313 36.29 -12.92 36.98
N ARG A 314 36.33 -12.80 38.32
CA ARG A 314 35.57 -13.67 39.25
C ARG A 314 34.05 -13.50 39.03
N PHE A 315 33.60 -12.27 38.84
CA PHE A 315 32.20 -11.99 38.53
C PHE A 315 31.79 -12.63 37.21
N LEU A 316 32.60 -12.50 36.12
CA LEU A 316 32.35 -13.11 34.84
C LEU A 316 32.30 -14.63 34.89
N LEU A 317 33.18 -15.26 35.66
CA LEU A 317 33.18 -16.72 35.90
C LEU A 317 31.85 -17.22 36.48
N GLN A 318 31.26 -16.44 37.41
CA GLN A 318 30.05 -16.82 38.10
C GLN A 318 28.78 -16.52 37.32
N HIS A 319 28.74 -15.42 36.59
CA HIS A 319 27.52 -14.87 36.01
C HIS A 319 27.44 -14.89 34.49
N CYS A 320 28.60 -14.85 33.80
CA CYS A 320 28.66 -14.83 32.35
C CYS A 320 29.05 -16.20 31.76
N TYR A 321 30.12 -16.79 32.20
CA TYR A 321 30.69 -18.02 31.62
C TYR A 321 29.70 -19.20 31.56
N PRO A 322 28.84 -19.46 32.56
CA PRO A 322 27.85 -20.52 32.43
C PRO A 322 26.91 -20.35 31.23
N ALA A 323 26.61 -19.11 30.86
CA ALA A 323 25.76 -18.81 29.70
C ALA A 323 26.51 -18.87 28.35
N LEU A 324 27.84 -18.82 28.36
CA LEU A 324 28.66 -18.99 27.16
C LEU A 324 28.85 -20.47 26.79
N ARG A 325 28.67 -21.37 27.74
CA ARG A 325 28.72 -22.81 27.54
C ARG A 325 27.41 -23.32 26.95
N ARG A 326 27.26 -23.22 25.64
CA ARG A 326 26.03 -23.60 24.93
C ARG A 326 26.34 -24.33 23.63
N THR A 327 25.30 -24.83 23.01
CA THR A 327 25.29 -25.24 21.61
C THR A 327 24.23 -24.42 20.89
N ASP A 328 24.65 -23.67 19.90
CA ASP A 328 23.72 -23.01 18.98
C ASP A 328 23.36 -24.00 17.86
N TYR A 329 22.09 -23.97 17.45
CA TYR A 329 21.62 -24.82 16.37
C TYR A 329 20.79 -24.01 15.37
N ARG A 330 20.89 -24.42 14.10
CA ARG A 330 20.10 -23.91 12.99
C ARG A 330 19.54 -25.07 12.21
N ILE A 331 18.23 -25.07 12.00
CA ILE A 331 17.49 -26.03 11.20
C ILE A 331 17.07 -25.33 9.94
N ALA A 332 17.75 -25.55 8.83
CA ALA A 332 17.39 -25.00 7.54
C ALA A 332 16.40 -25.93 6.84
N TYR A 333 15.42 -25.33 6.18
CA TYR A 333 14.37 -26.07 5.49
C TYR A 333 13.89 -25.32 4.25
N THR A 334 13.23 -26.07 3.37
CA THR A 334 12.51 -25.53 2.22
C THR A 334 11.02 -25.74 2.41
N ILE A 335 10.24 -24.78 1.91
CA ILE A 335 8.77 -24.84 1.85
C ILE A 335 8.40 -25.10 0.40
N ARG A 336 7.48 -26.02 0.13
CA ARG A 336 7.03 -26.26 -1.24
C ARG A 336 6.34 -25.02 -1.82
N SER A 337 6.38 -24.87 -3.13
CA SER A 337 5.59 -23.86 -3.82
C SER A 337 4.15 -24.32 -3.96
N TYR A 338 3.23 -23.36 -3.92
CA TYR A 338 1.80 -23.58 -4.10
C TYR A 338 1.36 -23.07 -5.46
N SER A 339 0.47 -23.79 -6.14
CA SER A 339 -0.06 -23.44 -7.45
C SER A 339 -1.59 -23.35 -7.48
N ASP A 340 -2.25 -24.00 -6.53
CA ASP A 340 -3.70 -23.94 -6.39
C ASP A 340 -4.11 -22.66 -5.62
N VAL A 341 -4.91 -21.80 -6.27
CA VAL A 341 -5.26 -20.51 -5.72
C VAL A 341 -6.10 -20.60 -4.44
N GLU A 342 -7.00 -21.59 -4.36
CA GLU A 342 -7.82 -21.78 -3.16
C GLU A 342 -6.98 -22.30 -1.99
N GLU A 343 -5.98 -23.13 -2.26
CA GLU A 343 -4.98 -23.49 -1.27
C GLU A 343 -4.19 -22.29 -0.79
N ILE A 344 -3.73 -21.43 -1.70
CA ILE A 344 -2.96 -20.21 -1.37
C ILE A 344 -3.82 -19.27 -0.52
N LYS A 345 -5.09 -19.04 -0.88
CA LYS A 345 -6.03 -18.23 -0.08
C LYS A 345 -6.20 -18.74 1.35
N ARG A 346 -6.28 -20.06 1.52
CA ARG A 346 -6.35 -20.67 2.85
C ARG A 346 -5.07 -20.43 3.64
N ILE A 347 -3.90 -20.66 3.02
CA ILE A 347 -2.59 -20.47 3.65
C ILE A 347 -2.37 -18.97 3.96
N MET A 348 -2.78 -18.07 3.09
CA MET A 348 -2.70 -16.63 3.33
C MET A 348 -3.44 -16.22 4.62
N ARG A 349 -4.57 -16.84 4.91
CA ARG A 349 -5.35 -16.55 6.14
C ARG A 349 -4.76 -17.21 7.39
N GLU A 350 -4.25 -18.44 7.27
CA GLU A 350 -3.81 -19.25 8.41
C GLU A 350 -2.31 -19.07 8.71
N ARG A 351 -1.46 -19.07 7.68
CA ARG A 351 0.01 -19.10 7.78
C ARG A 351 0.67 -18.32 6.63
N PRO A 352 0.43 -17.01 6.49
CA PRO A 352 0.92 -16.20 5.36
C PRO A 352 2.43 -16.22 5.18
N GLN A 353 3.19 -16.49 6.25
CA GLN A 353 4.65 -16.62 6.21
C GLN A 353 5.16 -17.78 5.34
N LYS A 354 4.30 -18.74 4.95
CA LYS A 354 4.66 -19.81 4.04
C LYS A 354 4.62 -19.41 2.57
N LEU A 355 4.00 -18.28 2.25
CA LEU A 355 3.82 -17.79 0.89
C LEU A 355 4.99 -16.93 0.45
N ASP A 356 5.30 -16.99 -0.85
CA ASP A 356 6.15 -16.00 -1.49
C ASP A 356 5.32 -14.89 -2.17
N LEU A 357 5.99 -13.85 -2.64
CA LEU A 357 5.30 -12.70 -3.25
C LEU A 357 4.56 -13.03 -4.54
N ASN A 358 5.04 -14.01 -5.32
CA ASN A 358 4.36 -14.44 -6.54
C ASN A 358 3.05 -15.17 -6.22
N GLU A 359 3.01 -15.93 -5.12
CA GLU A 359 1.80 -16.61 -4.66
C GLU A 359 0.74 -15.60 -4.18
N PHE A 360 1.13 -14.55 -3.46
CA PHE A 360 0.22 -13.42 -3.16
C PHE A 360 -0.29 -12.75 -4.44
N TYR A 361 0.59 -12.54 -5.42
CA TYR A 361 0.20 -11.94 -6.69
C TYR A 361 -0.83 -12.80 -7.43
N LEU A 362 -0.70 -14.13 -7.43
CA LEU A 362 -1.68 -15.04 -8.02
C LEU A 362 -3.06 -14.90 -7.37
N VAL A 363 -3.12 -14.79 -6.05
CA VAL A 363 -4.39 -14.57 -5.35
C VAL A 363 -4.99 -13.21 -5.71
N ALA A 364 -4.17 -12.17 -5.83
CA ALA A 364 -4.67 -10.85 -6.20
C ALA A 364 -5.34 -10.82 -7.57
N GLN A 365 -4.88 -11.67 -8.53
CA GLN A 365 -5.48 -11.77 -9.86
C GLN A 365 -6.93 -12.30 -9.89
N GLU A 366 -7.40 -12.91 -8.80
CA GLU A 366 -8.78 -13.40 -8.67
C GLU A 366 -9.78 -12.31 -8.26
N TYR A 367 -9.29 -11.14 -7.89
CA TYR A 367 -10.11 -10.04 -7.41
C TYR A 367 -10.05 -8.83 -8.34
N GLU A 368 -11.14 -8.08 -8.41
CA GLU A 368 -11.14 -6.81 -9.15
C GLU A 368 -10.28 -5.75 -8.42
N PRO A 369 -9.39 -5.04 -9.14
CA PRO A 369 -8.61 -3.96 -8.56
C PRO A 369 -9.48 -2.87 -7.92
N GLY A 370 -9.25 -2.62 -6.62
CA GLY A 370 -10.00 -1.64 -5.84
C GLY A 370 -11.02 -2.24 -4.88
N THR A 371 -11.23 -3.57 -4.90
CA THR A 371 -12.00 -4.27 -3.87
C THR A 371 -11.21 -4.37 -2.57
N ASP A 372 -11.90 -4.61 -1.46
CA ASP A 372 -11.26 -4.79 -0.16
C ASP A 372 -10.39 -6.05 -0.14
N GLU A 373 -10.86 -7.12 -0.77
CA GLU A 373 -10.13 -8.39 -0.90
C GLU A 373 -8.83 -8.21 -1.68
N PHE A 374 -8.88 -7.50 -2.82
CA PHE A 374 -7.69 -7.18 -3.61
C PHE A 374 -6.64 -6.43 -2.78
N THR A 375 -7.09 -5.44 -2.02
CA THR A 375 -6.23 -4.63 -1.17
C THR A 375 -5.64 -5.43 -0.02
N GLU A 376 -6.44 -6.28 0.65
CA GLU A 376 -6.00 -7.14 1.74
C GLU A 376 -4.85 -8.07 1.33
N VAL A 377 -4.87 -8.59 0.10
CA VAL A 377 -3.80 -9.44 -0.41
C VAL A 377 -2.46 -8.69 -0.40
N PHE A 378 -2.41 -7.48 -0.96
CA PHE A 378 -1.17 -6.70 -1.01
C PHE A 378 -0.76 -6.13 0.35
N GLU A 379 -1.70 -5.77 1.20
CA GLU A 379 -1.42 -5.39 2.59
C GLU A 379 -0.83 -6.57 3.39
N THR A 380 -1.30 -7.78 3.14
CA THR A 380 -0.72 -8.98 3.76
C THR A 380 0.66 -9.28 3.19
N ALA A 381 0.85 -9.17 1.87
CA ALA A 381 2.14 -9.36 1.22
C ALA A 381 3.21 -8.40 1.76
N VAL A 382 2.90 -7.10 1.87
CA VAL A 382 3.86 -6.12 2.39
C VAL A 382 4.13 -6.29 3.89
N ARG A 383 3.18 -6.83 4.66
CA ARG A 383 3.37 -7.18 6.06
C ARG A 383 4.35 -8.34 6.23
N MET A 384 4.32 -9.32 5.32
CA MET A 384 5.27 -10.43 5.30
C MET A 384 6.64 -10.02 4.73
N PHE A 385 6.67 -9.10 3.78
CA PHE A 385 7.87 -8.61 3.08
C PHE A 385 8.01 -7.08 3.17
N PRO A 386 8.21 -6.52 4.38
CA PRO A 386 8.09 -5.07 4.62
C PRO A 386 9.16 -4.22 3.93
N ASN A 387 10.25 -4.83 3.47
CA ASN A 387 11.36 -4.15 2.81
C ASN A 387 11.52 -4.55 1.34
N ASP A 388 10.60 -5.36 0.81
CA ASP A 388 10.64 -5.74 -0.60
C ASP A 388 10.06 -4.60 -1.47
N PRO A 389 10.79 -4.12 -2.50
CA PRO A 389 10.34 -3.01 -3.32
C PRO A 389 9.06 -3.29 -4.09
N VAL A 390 8.89 -4.51 -4.63
CA VAL A 390 7.71 -4.88 -5.43
C VAL A 390 6.48 -5.04 -4.53
N ALA A 391 6.64 -5.63 -3.34
CA ALA A 391 5.56 -5.71 -2.36
C ALA A 391 5.06 -4.31 -1.97
N ASN A 392 5.99 -3.38 -1.70
CA ASN A 392 5.66 -1.99 -1.36
C ASN A 392 5.02 -1.24 -2.54
N LEU A 393 5.49 -1.44 -3.78
CA LEU A 393 4.89 -0.84 -4.97
C LEU A 393 3.45 -1.29 -5.17
N ASN A 394 3.19 -2.59 -5.14
CA ASN A 394 1.85 -3.13 -5.34
C ASN A 394 0.89 -2.70 -4.21
N ALA A 395 1.35 -2.69 -2.96
CA ALA A 395 0.56 -2.18 -1.83
C ALA A 395 0.26 -0.68 -1.97
N ALA A 396 1.20 0.12 -2.47
CA ALA A 396 0.99 1.54 -2.75
C ALA A 396 -0.09 1.75 -3.82
N ASN A 397 -0.03 0.98 -4.91
CA ASN A 397 -1.01 1.06 -5.99
C ASN A 397 -2.41 0.62 -5.51
N ALA A 398 -2.51 -0.42 -4.68
CA ALA A 398 -3.77 -0.83 -4.08
C ALA A 398 -4.33 0.24 -3.12
N ALA A 399 -3.48 0.86 -2.30
CA ALA A 399 -3.85 1.96 -1.41
C ALA A 399 -4.34 3.20 -2.21
N MET A 400 -3.63 3.59 -3.28
CA MET A 400 -4.06 4.67 -4.17
C MET A 400 -5.42 4.38 -4.81
N ARG A 401 -5.66 3.14 -5.25
CA ARG A 401 -6.93 2.73 -5.86
C ARG A 401 -8.10 2.90 -4.90
N ARG A 402 -7.89 2.57 -3.63
CA ARG A 402 -8.87 2.74 -2.54
C ARG A 402 -8.99 4.19 -2.06
N GLY A 403 -8.06 5.08 -2.43
CA GLY A 403 -8.03 6.49 -2.02
C GLY A 403 -7.22 6.75 -0.75
N ASP A 404 -6.52 5.77 -0.19
CA ASP A 404 -5.57 5.97 0.92
C ASP A 404 -4.23 6.51 0.39
N LEU A 405 -4.20 7.82 0.10
CA LEU A 405 -3.01 8.47 -0.45
C LEU A 405 -1.85 8.53 0.57
N ALA A 406 -2.17 8.65 1.87
CA ALA A 406 -1.15 8.67 2.91
C ALA A 406 -0.50 7.27 3.10
N GLY A 407 -1.28 6.21 2.99
CA GLY A 407 -0.78 4.83 2.96
C GLY A 407 0.10 4.59 1.75
N ALA A 408 -0.34 5.02 0.58
CA ALA A 408 0.42 4.92 -0.67
C ALA A 408 1.79 5.60 -0.58
N GLU A 409 1.87 6.80 -0.02
CA GLU A 409 3.12 7.54 0.17
C GLU A 409 4.11 6.78 1.07
N ARG A 410 3.64 6.22 2.19
CA ARG A 410 4.47 5.40 3.09
C ARG A 410 5.03 4.15 2.40
N TYR A 411 4.24 3.48 1.57
CA TYR A 411 4.71 2.33 0.81
C TYR A 411 5.68 2.74 -0.29
N LEU A 412 5.40 3.82 -1.05
CA LEU A 412 6.29 4.29 -2.11
C LEU A 412 7.67 4.74 -1.60
N ALA A 413 7.79 5.15 -0.34
CA ALA A 413 9.07 5.43 0.29
C ALA A 413 10.01 4.20 0.34
N LYS A 414 9.47 2.99 0.20
CA LYS A 414 10.19 1.72 0.24
C LYS A 414 10.12 0.93 -1.10
N ALA A 415 9.45 1.47 -2.11
CA ALA A 415 9.24 0.79 -3.38
C ALA A 415 10.45 0.81 -4.33
N GLY A 416 11.58 1.42 -3.91
CA GLY A 416 12.77 1.56 -4.76
C GLY A 416 12.57 2.55 -5.89
N ASP A 417 13.41 2.46 -6.92
CA ASP A 417 13.48 3.44 -8.02
C ASP A 417 13.34 2.77 -9.40
N SER A 418 12.56 1.68 -9.48
CA SER A 418 12.20 1.09 -10.77
C SER A 418 11.32 2.05 -11.58
N PRO A 419 11.26 1.92 -12.92
CA PRO A 419 10.39 2.76 -13.76
C PRO A 419 8.95 2.80 -13.27
N GLU A 420 8.42 1.66 -12.80
CA GLU A 420 7.06 1.52 -12.28
C GLU A 420 6.89 2.22 -10.93
N ALA A 421 7.91 2.19 -10.05
CA ALA A 421 7.88 2.87 -8.77
C ALA A 421 7.93 4.40 -8.94
N VAL A 422 8.76 4.89 -9.85
CA VAL A 422 8.82 6.32 -10.18
C VAL A 422 7.51 6.77 -10.84
N TYR A 423 6.95 5.95 -11.75
CA TYR A 423 5.63 6.18 -12.31
C TYR A 423 4.54 6.28 -11.24
N ALA A 424 4.53 5.35 -10.28
CA ALA A 424 3.55 5.33 -9.19
C ALA A 424 3.65 6.59 -8.30
N ARG A 425 4.84 7.15 -8.08
CA ARG A 425 5.01 8.47 -7.42
C ARG A 425 4.39 9.60 -8.23
N GLY A 426 4.54 9.58 -9.57
CA GLY A 426 3.86 10.49 -10.48
C GLY A 426 2.35 10.37 -10.40
N ALA A 427 1.83 9.14 -10.41
CA ALA A 427 0.41 8.86 -10.25
C ALA A 427 -0.14 9.35 -8.89
N LEU A 428 0.61 9.16 -7.81
CA LEU A 428 0.26 9.68 -6.49
C LEU A 428 0.18 11.22 -6.51
N ALA A 429 1.16 11.89 -7.09
CA ALA A 429 1.19 13.35 -7.20
C ALA A 429 -0.02 13.89 -8.01
N VAL A 430 -0.42 13.21 -9.09
CA VAL A 430 -1.67 13.53 -9.82
C VAL A 430 -2.89 13.44 -8.88
N ARG A 431 -2.98 12.38 -8.09
CA ARG A 431 -4.06 12.18 -7.12
C ARG A 431 -4.09 13.22 -6.01
N GLN A 432 -2.93 13.73 -5.62
CA GLN A 432 -2.76 14.81 -4.66
C GLN A 432 -2.95 16.20 -5.29
N LYS A 433 -3.15 16.27 -6.62
CA LYS A 433 -3.23 17.50 -7.42
C LYS A 433 -1.95 18.34 -7.42
N ASP A 434 -0.81 17.73 -7.10
CA ASP A 434 0.52 18.32 -7.24
C ASP A 434 1.05 18.02 -8.66
N TYR A 435 0.58 18.80 -9.61
CA TYR A 435 0.89 18.58 -11.02
C TYR A 435 2.35 18.89 -11.38
N ASP A 436 3.04 19.72 -10.63
CA ASP A 436 4.46 20.01 -10.85
C ASP A 436 5.32 18.80 -10.48
N SER A 437 5.07 18.21 -9.30
CA SER A 437 5.72 16.95 -8.91
C SER A 437 5.31 15.79 -9.81
N ALA A 438 4.05 15.74 -10.24
CA ALA A 438 3.57 14.72 -11.17
C ALA A 438 4.35 14.73 -12.48
N ARG A 439 4.49 15.91 -13.13
CA ARG A 439 5.27 16.04 -14.37
C ARG A 439 6.73 15.62 -14.19
N ARG A 440 7.35 16.03 -13.09
CA ARG A 440 8.73 15.66 -12.79
C ARG A 440 8.91 14.15 -12.72
N TYR A 441 8.11 13.45 -11.90
CA TYR A 441 8.19 12.00 -11.76
C TYR A 441 7.81 11.25 -13.05
N LEU A 442 6.78 11.72 -13.77
CA LEU A 442 6.37 11.08 -15.02
C LEU A 442 7.43 11.22 -16.12
N ASN A 443 8.07 12.38 -16.25
CA ASN A 443 9.20 12.55 -17.18
C ASN A 443 10.39 11.66 -16.80
N GLU A 444 10.70 11.55 -15.50
CA GLU A 444 11.73 10.64 -15.00
C GLU A 444 11.39 9.18 -15.32
N ALA A 445 10.15 8.73 -15.01
CA ALA A 445 9.69 7.38 -15.32
C ALA A 445 9.74 7.07 -16.83
N GLN A 446 9.36 8.03 -17.67
CA GLN A 446 9.46 7.90 -19.13
C GLN A 446 10.93 7.74 -19.58
N SER A 447 11.84 8.52 -19.02
CA SER A 447 13.27 8.39 -19.30
C SER A 447 13.86 7.05 -18.88
N LEU A 448 13.27 6.41 -17.86
CA LEU A 448 13.61 5.06 -17.40
C LEU A 448 12.91 3.95 -18.21
N GLY A 449 12.07 4.30 -19.20
CA GLY A 449 11.42 3.36 -20.11
C GLY A 449 9.97 3.02 -19.79
N SER A 450 9.30 3.75 -18.89
CA SER A 450 7.87 3.56 -18.64
C SER A 450 7.01 4.13 -19.78
N GLU A 451 6.39 3.26 -20.57
CA GLU A 451 5.44 3.67 -21.62
C GLU A 451 4.20 4.36 -21.03
N GLN A 452 3.72 3.90 -19.89
CA GLN A 452 2.55 4.42 -19.20
C GLN A 452 2.74 5.87 -18.75
N ALA A 453 3.98 6.27 -18.45
CA ALA A 453 4.30 7.64 -18.08
C ALA A 453 4.06 8.62 -19.23
N GLY A 454 4.44 8.24 -20.46
CA GLY A 454 4.19 9.05 -21.65
C GLY A 454 2.69 9.25 -21.90
N VAL A 455 1.90 8.17 -21.82
CA VAL A 455 0.44 8.23 -21.97
C VAL A 455 -0.19 9.16 -20.93
N THR A 456 0.27 9.06 -19.68
CA THR A 456 -0.24 9.89 -18.57
C THR A 456 0.11 11.36 -18.75
N LEU A 457 1.33 11.67 -19.21
CA LEU A 457 1.75 13.05 -19.54
C LEU A 457 0.88 13.67 -20.62
N GLU A 458 0.64 12.95 -21.72
CA GLU A 458 -0.24 13.43 -22.79
C GLU A 458 -1.67 13.70 -22.29
N GLN A 459 -2.16 12.88 -21.38
CA GLN A 459 -3.50 13.08 -20.81
C GLN A 459 -3.54 14.33 -19.92
N LEU A 460 -2.52 14.56 -19.08
CA LEU A 460 -2.41 15.78 -18.27
C LEU A 460 -2.36 17.06 -19.12
N GLU A 461 -1.67 17.01 -20.26
CA GLU A 461 -1.62 18.13 -21.20
C GLU A 461 -2.97 18.40 -21.87
N LYS A 462 -3.68 17.36 -22.30
CA LYS A 462 -5.02 17.48 -22.91
C LYS A 462 -6.03 18.08 -21.95
N GLU A 463 -5.94 17.76 -20.67
CA GLU A 463 -6.84 18.29 -19.64
C GLU A 463 -6.41 19.66 -19.10
N ARG A 464 -5.29 20.22 -19.59
CA ARG A 464 -4.73 21.53 -19.18
C ARG A 464 -4.45 21.66 -17.68
N TYR A 465 -3.99 20.60 -17.07
CA TYR A 465 -3.46 20.62 -15.70
C TYR A 465 -2.02 21.11 -15.65
#